data_94cd93b4f5740907e8e4fcdc1bcbf189
#
_entry.id   94cd93b4f5740907e8e4fcdc1bcbf189
#
_cell.length_a   1.000
_cell.length_b   1.000
_cell.length_c   1.000
_cell.angle_alpha   90.00
_cell.angle_beta   90.00
_cell.angle_gamma   90.00
#
_symmetry.space_group_name_H-M   'P 1'
#
loop_
_entity.id
_entity.type
_entity.pdbx_description
1 polymer ?
#
loop_
_entity_poly.entity_id
_entity_poly.type
_entity_poly.pdbx_seq_one_letter_code
_entity_poly.pdbx_strand_id
1 'polypeptide(L)'
;MSEMVESQVEINKNLASILSIGEEVVNEDELNNLLNNKENIIAYDGFEPSGRMHLAQGLLRANNVNKFTDAGIKFKFWVADWFALMNLKLGGDLNKIQNAGKLMIETWKASGMNLDKVEFIWSSDEINRRSDEYWR
;
A
#
# COMPACT_ATOMS: atom_id res chain seq x y z
N MET A 1 -7.10 -15.62 30.97
CA MET A 1 -8.38 -15.86 30.28
C MET A 1 -8.96 -14.58 29.69
N SER A 2 -8.94 -13.43 30.39
CA SER A 2 -9.37 -12.12 29.88
C SER A 2 -8.53 -11.63 28.68
N GLU A 3 -7.22 -11.64 28.78
CA GLU A 3 -6.28 -11.17 27.72
C GLU A 3 -6.39 -11.97 26.42
N MET A 4 -6.61 -13.29 26.50
CA MET A 4 -6.79 -14.12 25.29
C MET A 4 -8.12 -13.83 24.59
N VAL A 5 -9.18 -13.52 25.33
CA VAL A 5 -10.48 -13.17 24.76
C VAL A 5 -10.41 -11.78 24.10
N GLU A 6 -9.77 -10.82 24.73
CA GLU A 6 -9.57 -9.48 24.20
C GLU A 6 -8.72 -9.50 22.91
N SER A 7 -7.64 -10.28 22.89
CA SER A 7 -6.81 -10.48 21.71
C SER A 7 -7.60 -11.08 20.54
N GLN A 8 -8.44 -12.09 20.78
CA GLN A 8 -9.24 -12.73 19.74
C GLN A 8 -10.33 -11.79 19.19
N VAL A 9 -10.92 -10.96 20.05
CA VAL A 9 -11.91 -9.95 19.63
C VAL A 9 -11.25 -8.90 18.72
N GLU A 10 -10.04 -8.48 19.03
CA GLU A 10 -9.28 -7.52 18.21
C GLU A 10 -8.91 -8.11 16.84
N ILE A 11 -8.44 -9.36 16.80
CA ILE A 11 -8.12 -10.06 15.54
C ILE A 11 -9.36 -10.17 14.65
N ASN A 12 -10.50 -10.55 15.22
CA ASN A 12 -11.75 -10.66 14.45
C ASN A 12 -12.21 -9.29 13.90
N LYS A 13 -12.04 -8.21 14.67
CA LYS A 13 -12.32 -6.84 14.23
C LYS A 13 -11.41 -6.42 13.08
N ASN A 14 -10.11 -6.72 13.18
CA ASN A 14 -9.12 -6.43 12.15
C ASN A 14 -9.42 -7.21 10.86
N LEU A 15 -9.75 -8.49 10.97
CA LEU A 15 -10.16 -9.32 9.84
C LEU A 15 -11.39 -8.72 9.13
N ALA A 16 -12.45 -8.40 9.87
CA ALA A 16 -13.65 -7.78 9.29
C ALA A 16 -13.36 -6.44 8.62
N SER A 17 -12.49 -5.62 9.21
CA SER A 17 -12.05 -4.34 8.64
C SER A 17 -11.32 -4.52 7.31
N ILE A 18 -10.41 -5.49 7.23
CA ILE A 18 -9.62 -5.77 6.02
C ILE A 18 -10.53 -6.37 4.93
N LEU A 19 -11.41 -7.30 5.27
CA LEU A 19 -12.37 -7.89 4.34
C LEU A 19 -13.31 -6.86 3.71
N SER A 20 -13.55 -5.75 4.40
CA SER A 20 -14.39 -4.64 3.88
C SER A 20 -13.70 -3.77 2.82
N ILE A 21 -12.42 -4.01 2.49
CA ILE A 21 -11.64 -3.19 1.56
C ILE A 21 -11.91 -3.58 0.11
N GLY A 22 -11.95 -4.88 -0.17
CA GLY A 22 -12.11 -5.43 -1.51
C GLY A 22 -13.50 -6.00 -1.75
N GLU A 23 -13.85 -6.18 -3.01
CA GLU A 23 -15.06 -6.91 -3.41
C GLU A 23 -14.86 -8.43 -3.28
N GLU A 24 -13.61 -8.88 -3.36
CA GLU A 24 -13.24 -10.30 -3.34
C GLU A 24 -11.95 -10.50 -2.54
N VAL A 25 -11.90 -11.59 -1.79
CA VAL A 25 -10.70 -12.08 -1.10
C VAL A 25 -10.38 -13.47 -1.61
N VAL A 26 -9.18 -13.65 -2.14
CA VAL A 26 -8.76 -14.92 -2.77
C VAL A 26 -8.75 -16.08 -1.77
N ASN A 27 -8.29 -15.84 -0.54
CA ASN A 27 -8.22 -16.86 0.51
C ASN A 27 -8.38 -16.22 1.90
N GLU A 28 -9.61 -16.26 2.40
CA GLU A 28 -9.96 -15.69 3.71
C GLU A 28 -9.33 -16.47 4.87
N ASP A 29 -9.23 -17.81 4.74
CA ASP A 29 -8.64 -18.67 5.78
C ASP A 29 -7.15 -18.38 5.96
N GLU A 30 -6.42 -18.16 4.85
CA GLU A 30 -5.02 -17.75 4.91
C GLU A 30 -4.84 -16.37 5.54
N LEU A 31 -5.70 -15.40 5.22
CA LEU A 31 -5.67 -14.08 5.82
C LEU A 31 -5.93 -14.16 7.33
N ASN A 32 -6.92 -14.91 7.75
CA ASN A 32 -7.23 -15.14 9.16
C ASN A 32 -6.05 -15.82 9.89
N ASN A 33 -5.46 -16.84 9.28
CA ASN A 33 -4.28 -17.53 9.83
C ASN A 33 -3.06 -16.58 9.94
N LEU A 34 -2.86 -15.71 8.93
CA LEU A 34 -1.81 -14.71 8.94
C LEU A 34 -1.97 -13.73 10.11
N LEU A 35 -3.17 -13.18 10.30
CA LEU A 35 -3.47 -12.25 11.39
C LEU A 35 -3.31 -12.86 12.78
N ASN A 36 -3.56 -14.18 12.93
CA ASN A 36 -3.43 -14.89 14.21
C ASN A 36 -1.99 -15.26 14.55
N ASN A 37 -1.14 -15.53 13.53
CA ASN A 37 0.13 -16.23 13.76
C ASN A 37 1.38 -15.43 13.37
N LYS A 38 1.24 -14.25 12.74
CA LYS A 38 2.39 -13.45 12.31
C LYS A 38 2.45 -12.09 12.98
N GLU A 39 3.61 -11.76 13.56
CA GLU A 39 3.85 -10.47 14.21
C GLU A 39 4.19 -9.34 13.22
N ASN A 40 4.83 -9.65 12.08
CA ASN A 40 5.30 -8.66 11.10
C ASN A 40 4.64 -8.91 9.73
N ILE A 41 3.39 -8.50 9.61
CA ILE A 41 2.66 -8.59 8.35
C ILE A 41 2.97 -7.37 7.49
N ILE A 42 3.19 -7.60 6.20
CA ILE A 42 3.42 -6.58 5.19
C ILE A 42 2.35 -6.72 4.12
N ALA A 43 1.59 -5.66 3.90
CA ALA A 43 0.75 -5.50 2.71
C ALA A 43 1.47 -4.63 1.68
N TYR A 44 1.17 -4.81 0.42
CA TYR A 44 1.73 -3.96 -0.62
C TYR A 44 0.74 -3.69 -1.76
N ASP A 45 0.94 -2.59 -2.44
CA ASP A 45 0.23 -2.19 -3.65
C ASP A 45 1.17 -1.40 -4.55
N GLY A 46 0.90 -1.37 -5.84
CA GLY A 46 1.70 -0.64 -6.81
C GLY A 46 0.88 0.38 -7.61
N PHE A 47 1.51 1.47 -8.02
CA PHE A 47 0.89 2.42 -8.91
C PHE A 47 1.89 3.09 -9.85
N GLU A 48 1.45 3.39 -11.06
CA GLU A 48 2.17 4.20 -12.03
C GLU A 48 1.76 5.66 -11.89
N PRO A 49 2.70 6.58 -11.58
CA PRO A 49 2.38 8.01 -11.60
C PRO A 49 2.05 8.46 -13.02
N SER A 50 0.77 8.77 -13.28
CA SER A 50 0.29 9.00 -14.64
C SER A 50 -0.46 10.31 -14.84
N GLY A 51 -0.58 11.14 -13.79
CA GLY A 51 -1.28 12.41 -13.87
C GLY A 51 -1.87 12.84 -12.53
N ARG A 52 -2.95 13.63 -12.58
CA ARG A 52 -3.64 14.09 -11.38
C ARG A 52 -4.53 12.98 -10.82
N MET A 53 -4.46 12.81 -9.50
CA MET A 53 -5.35 11.90 -8.79
C MET A 53 -6.74 12.53 -8.65
N HIS A 54 -7.78 11.75 -8.92
CA HIS A 54 -9.15 12.14 -8.57
C HIS A 54 -9.33 12.10 -7.05
N LEU A 55 -10.01 13.09 -6.49
CA LEU A 55 -10.21 13.22 -5.03
C LEU A 55 -10.81 11.95 -4.41
N ALA A 56 -11.80 11.35 -5.07
CA ALA A 56 -12.41 10.11 -4.61
C ALA A 56 -11.42 8.95 -4.50
N GLN A 57 -10.51 8.81 -5.47
CA GLN A 57 -9.46 7.80 -5.44
C GLN A 57 -8.46 8.05 -4.31
N GLY A 58 -8.11 9.33 -4.06
CA GLY A 58 -7.25 9.71 -2.96
C GLY A 58 -7.83 9.35 -1.61
N LEU A 59 -9.08 9.74 -1.36
CA LEU A 59 -9.80 9.46 -0.11
C LEU A 59 -10.02 7.96 0.12
N LEU A 60 -10.48 7.23 -0.91
CA LEU A 60 -10.73 5.79 -0.81
C LEU A 60 -9.43 5.04 -0.48
N ARG A 61 -8.34 5.34 -1.19
CA ARG A 61 -7.05 4.67 -0.96
C ARG A 61 -6.49 5.00 0.43
N ALA A 62 -6.56 6.27 0.88
CA ALA A 62 -6.13 6.66 2.20
C ALA A 62 -6.91 5.89 3.30
N ASN A 63 -8.24 5.81 3.16
CA ASN A 63 -9.08 5.06 4.09
C ASN A 63 -8.77 3.56 4.10
N ASN A 64 -8.57 2.96 2.93
CA ASN A 64 -8.27 1.53 2.82
C ASN A 64 -6.88 1.19 3.42
N VAL A 65 -5.87 2.02 3.16
CA VAL A 65 -4.54 1.84 3.74
C VAL A 65 -4.57 1.99 5.26
N ASN A 66 -5.35 2.96 5.78
CA ASN A 66 -5.52 3.13 7.22
C ASN A 66 -6.09 1.87 7.89
N LYS A 67 -7.02 1.15 7.25
CA LYS A 67 -7.54 -0.12 7.79
C LYS A 67 -6.44 -1.17 7.98
N PHE A 68 -5.48 -1.26 7.04
CA PHE A 68 -4.31 -2.14 7.21
C PHE A 68 -3.38 -1.68 8.33
N THR A 69 -3.05 -0.38 8.36
CA THR A 69 -2.12 0.16 9.36
C THR A 69 -2.69 0.18 10.77
N ASP A 70 -4.00 0.39 10.92
CA ASP A 70 -4.73 0.29 12.19
C ASP A 70 -4.74 -1.16 12.72
N ALA A 71 -4.79 -2.15 11.82
CA ALA A 71 -4.62 -3.57 12.16
C ALA A 71 -3.15 -3.97 12.46
N GLY A 72 -2.23 -3.02 12.53
CA GLY A 72 -0.81 -3.28 12.83
C GLY A 72 0.04 -3.68 11.64
N ILE A 73 -0.52 -3.73 10.43
CA ILE A 73 0.15 -4.18 9.22
C ILE A 73 0.99 -3.04 8.65
N LYS A 74 2.24 -3.32 8.25
CA LYS A 74 3.06 -2.39 7.48
C LYS A 74 2.59 -2.39 6.03
N PHE A 75 2.44 -1.19 5.45
CA PHE A 75 2.01 -1.05 4.06
C PHE A 75 3.13 -0.51 3.19
N LYS A 76 3.42 -1.18 2.07
CA LYS A 76 4.43 -0.76 1.12
C LYS A 76 3.80 -0.38 -0.21
N PHE A 77 4.07 0.84 -0.68
CA PHE A 77 3.73 1.27 -2.02
C PHE A 77 4.93 1.11 -2.96
N TRP A 78 4.73 0.37 -4.05
CA TRP A 78 5.64 0.37 -5.17
C TRP A 78 5.29 1.54 -6.09
N VAL A 79 6.12 2.59 -6.08
CA VAL A 79 5.98 3.74 -6.97
C VAL A 79 6.66 3.39 -8.29
N ALA A 80 5.89 2.94 -9.25
CA ALA A 80 6.36 2.36 -10.52
C ALA A 80 6.72 3.45 -11.55
N ASP A 81 7.66 4.34 -11.22
CA ASP A 81 8.06 5.47 -12.07
C ASP A 81 8.75 5.02 -13.37
N TRP A 82 9.63 4.01 -13.33
CA TRP A 82 10.23 3.45 -14.55
C TRP A 82 9.23 2.70 -15.42
N PHE A 83 8.26 2.04 -14.82
CA PHE A 83 7.18 1.38 -15.57
C PHE A 83 6.27 2.42 -16.23
N ALA A 84 5.96 3.51 -15.53
CA ALA A 84 5.24 4.64 -16.10
C ALA A 84 6.01 5.28 -17.27
N LEU A 85 7.35 5.37 -17.17
CA LEU A 85 8.22 5.84 -18.26
C LEU A 85 8.14 4.91 -19.47
N MET A 86 8.27 3.59 -19.27
CA MET A 86 8.16 2.60 -20.37
C MET A 86 6.78 2.61 -21.02
N ASN A 87 5.74 2.88 -20.25
CA ASN A 87 4.36 3.02 -20.74
C ASN A 87 4.04 4.43 -21.29
N LEU A 88 5.06 5.26 -21.51
CA LEU A 88 4.97 6.63 -22.07
C LEU A 88 3.98 7.54 -21.31
N LYS A 89 3.75 7.29 -20.02
CA LYS A 89 2.94 8.18 -19.19
C LYS A 89 3.56 9.58 -19.17
N LEU A 90 2.71 10.60 -19.15
CA LEU A 90 3.13 12.01 -19.17
C LEU A 90 4.12 12.36 -20.30
N GLY A 91 3.99 11.68 -21.45
CA GLY A 91 4.85 11.87 -22.62
C GLY A 91 6.25 11.25 -22.49
N GLY A 92 6.43 10.28 -21.58
CA GLY A 92 7.71 9.63 -21.35
C GLY A 92 8.77 10.54 -20.69
N ASP A 93 8.33 11.52 -19.91
CA ASP A 93 9.21 12.43 -19.16
C ASP A 93 9.33 11.97 -17.70
N LEU A 94 10.47 11.37 -17.34
CA LEU A 94 10.70 10.84 -16.01
C LEU A 94 10.55 11.88 -14.90
N ASN A 95 11.00 13.13 -15.14
CA ASN A 95 10.87 14.20 -14.15
C ASN A 95 9.41 14.54 -13.88
N LYS A 96 8.59 14.60 -14.93
CA LYS A 96 7.13 14.82 -14.77
C LYS A 96 6.47 13.67 -14.06
N ILE A 97 6.85 12.43 -14.37
CA ILE A 97 6.34 11.21 -13.73
C ILE A 97 6.67 11.22 -12.23
N GLN A 98 7.93 11.49 -11.87
CA GLN A 98 8.35 11.55 -10.47
C GLN A 98 7.68 12.70 -9.70
N ASN A 99 7.51 13.86 -10.32
CA ASN A 99 6.78 14.98 -9.71
C ASN A 99 5.29 14.64 -9.52
N ALA A 100 4.67 13.95 -10.48
CA ALA A 100 3.31 13.45 -10.31
C ALA A 100 3.19 12.45 -9.15
N GLY A 101 4.15 11.53 -9.01
CA GLY A 101 4.20 10.58 -7.91
C GLY A 101 4.33 11.26 -6.54
N LYS A 102 5.21 12.26 -6.43
CA LYS A 102 5.35 13.07 -5.20
C LYS A 102 4.04 13.79 -4.86
N LEU A 103 3.38 14.39 -5.86
CA LEU A 103 2.10 15.05 -5.67
C LEU A 103 1.00 14.06 -5.21
N MET A 104 0.98 12.83 -5.75
CA MET A 104 0.04 11.79 -5.32
C MET A 104 0.26 11.43 -3.85
N ILE A 105 1.50 11.26 -3.41
CA ILE A 105 1.85 10.96 -2.02
C ILE A 105 1.37 12.08 -1.08
N GLU A 106 1.65 13.35 -1.43
CA GLU A 106 1.18 14.50 -0.64
C GLU A 106 -0.36 14.61 -0.63
N THR A 107 -1.03 14.25 -1.73
CA THR A 107 -2.48 14.18 -1.79
C THR A 107 -3.04 13.13 -0.83
N TRP A 108 -2.47 11.92 -0.76
CA TRP A 108 -2.90 10.90 0.20
C TRP A 108 -2.68 11.33 1.63
N LYS A 109 -1.54 11.95 1.93
CA LYS A 109 -1.25 12.52 3.24
C LYS A 109 -2.29 13.58 3.63
N ALA A 110 -2.59 14.50 2.72
CA ALA A 110 -3.62 15.52 2.93
C ALA A 110 -5.03 14.94 3.04
N SER A 111 -5.28 13.77 2.42
CA SER A 111 -6.54 13.02 2.53
C SER A 111 -6.67 12.19 3.82
N GLY A 112 -5.71 12.27 4.73
CA GLY A 112 -5.75 11.61 6.03
C GLY A 112 -5.13 10.22 6.08
N MET A 113 -4.27 9.85 5.10
CA MET A 113 -3.49 8.62 5.21
C MET A 113 -2.47 8.75 6.34
N ASN A 114 -2.52 7.84 7.31
CA ASN A 114 -1.51 7.76 8.36
C ASN A 114 -0.24 7.08 7.80
N LEU A 115 0.85 7.85 7.71
CA LEU A 115 2.10 7.38 7.10
C LEU A 115 3.05 6.66 8.08
N ASP A 116 2.72 6.53 9.36
CA ASP A 116 3.62 5.95 10.37
C ASP A 116 4.07 4.52 10.05
N LYS A 117 3.21 3.73 9.37
CA LYS A 117 3.48 2.36 8.95
C LYS A 117 3.48 2.20 7.42
N VAL A 118 3.60 3.31 6.68
CA VAL A 118 3.57 3.31 5.21
C VAL A 118 4.95 3.66 4.67
N GLU A 119 5.43 2.86 3.73
CA GLU A 119 6.69 3.05 3.02
C GLU A 119 6.43 3.21 1.52
N PHE A 120 7.03 4.23 0.89
CA PHE A 120 6.99 4.43 -0.56
C PHE A 120 8.34 4.04 -1.16
N ILE A 121 8.33 3.01 -2.00
CA ILE A 121 9.53 2.45 -2.65
C ILE A 121 9.46 2.82 -4.14
N TRP A 122 10.39 3.65 -4.59
CA TRP A 122 10.50 4.04 -5.99
C TRP A 122 11.19 2.97 -6.81
N SER A 123 10.59 2.55 -7.92
CA SER A 123 11.14 1.48 -8.77
C SER A 123 12.52 1.86 -9.32
N SER A 124 12.72 3.11 -9.71
CA SER A 124 14.02 3.61 -10.18
C SER A 124 15.11 3.45 -9.14
N ASP A 125 14.85 3.81 -7.89
CA ASP A 125 15.84 3.73 -6.81
C ASP A 125 16.11 2.28 -6.40
N GLU A 126 15.06 1.49 -6.20
CA GLU A 126 15.17 0.11 -5.70
C GLU A 126 15.81 -0.82 -6.73
N ILE A 127 15.41 -0.72 -8.00
CA ILE A 127 15.98 -1.53 -9.08
C ILE A 127 17.46 -1.15 -9.29
N ASN A 128 17.80 0.14 -9.29
CA ASN A 128 19.22 0.56 -9.39
C ASN A 128 20.07 0.02 -8.23
N ARG A 129 19.53 0.08 -7.01
CA ARG A 129 20.26 -0.37 -5.81
C ARG A 129 20.46 -1.88 -5.79
N ARG A 130 19.55 -2.64 -6.37
CA ARG A 130 19.53 -4.12 -6.36
C ARG A 130 19.45 -4.72 -7.76
N SER A 131 20.10 -4.11 -8.72
CA SER A 131 20.01 -4.53 -10.12
C SER A 131 20.41 -6.00 -10.32
N ASP A 132 21.44 -6.47 -9.62
CA ASP A 132 21.90 -7.85 -9.69
C ASP A 132 20.88 -8.86 -9.16
N GLU A 133 20.11 -8.49 -8.14
CA GLU A 133 19.05 -9.33 -7.59
C GLU A 133 17.78 -9.27 -8.45
N TYR A 134 17.48 -8.09 -8.98
CA TYR A 134 16.27 -7.86 -9.74
C TYR A 134 16.28 -8.57 -11.11
N TRP A 135 17.43 -8.65 -11.78
CA TRP A 135 17.58 -9.22 -13.11
C TRP A 135 17.97 -10.71 -13.14
N ARG A 136 18.03 -11.38 -12.00
CA ARG A 136 18.24 -12.83 -11.88
C ARG A 136 16.94 -13.60 -11.90
#